data_fadfbd5e52e1bff28f880e39af5622f2
#
_entry.id   fadfbd5e52e1bff28f880e39af5622f2
#
_cell.length_a   1.000
_cell.length_b   1.000
_cell.length_c   1.000
_cell.angle_alpha   90.00
_cell.angle_beta   90.00
_cell.angle_gamma   90.00
#
_symmetry.space_group_name_H-M   'P 1'
#
loop_
_entity.id
_entity.type
_entity.pdbx_description
1 polymer ?
#
loop_
_entity_poly.entity_id
_entity_poly.type
_entity_poly.pdbx_seq_one_letter_code
_entity_poly.pdbx_strand_id
1 'polypeptide(L)'
;MFSDIMHGIMITMSPDCLLALCIGAMFGTVVGALPGLGTAVAITICIPFTLQMGNASAIALLLGVYATSIYGGSISAVLLNTPGTPQSACTGFEGYAMAKAGKAEKALGWITMSSVLGGLFSCVALVIAAPQLADLSVKYGGPLEICGLICLGLACITSLSEDNQIKGLLMGVAGLFLATIGVDPLSGEMRFTFGSPQLVSGIDLMPIVVGVFPLAELFYRAYEVHANVEPTAIDCKRISFPTWQEWKGRGLILLRSSLIGVGLGILPGTGATAATFVSYSSAKRLSKNGENFGKGEPDGLVAAESSNNAVAGGAMVPTLALGIPGEPVMALMLATLTLHGITPGVRLMADNPDIVYSTFLSLILANLLIIPTAIITVRGFGKLIKFPTAILLSIIVICSLLGVYLPRSNMFDVWMALLIGVIAFLMRFADFPVAPFLIGYVLSAQLEYRLGQAVIYKGDMPLTEYLFNAPVALILFAVSACLLLAPMLRPLWASRRK
;
A
#
# COMPACT_ATOMS: atom_id res chain seq x y z
N MET A 1 -15.51 -20.19 -14.77
CA MET A 1 -15.80 -18.81 -14.39
C MET A 1 -16.98 -18.68 -13.45
N PHE A 2 -18.23 -19.07 -13.80
CA PHE A 2 -19.36 -18.92 -12.86
C PHE A 2 -19.23 -19.80 -11.61
N SER A 3 -18.76 -21.05 -11.76
CA SER A 3 -18.44 -21.96 -10.64
C SER A 3 -17.40 -21.38 -9.69
N ASP A 4 -16.37 -20.76 -10.22
CA ASP A 4 -15.24 -20.23 -9.45
C ASP A 4 -15.65 -18.97 -8.67
N ILE A 5 -16.51 -18.13 -9.29
CA ILE A 5 -17.13 -16.98 -8.60
C ILE A 5 -17.98 -17.46 -7.43
N MET A 6 -18.84 -18.48 -7.66
CA MET A 6 -19.71 -19.02 -6.62
C MET A 6 -18.89 -19.67 -5.49
N HIS A 7 -17.80 -20.36 -5.83
CA HIS A 7 -16.89 -20.96 -4.85
C HIS A 7 -16.18 -19.86 -4.04
N GLY A 8 -15.67 -18.82 -4.68
CA GLY A 8 -15.08 -17.66 -4.00
C GLY A 8 -16.08 -16.97 -3.06
N ILE A 9 -17.34 -16.83 -3.45
CA ILE A 9 -18.39 -16.31 -2.57
C ILE A 9 -18.61 -17.21 -1.36
N MET A 10 -18.72 -18.53 -1.55
CA MET A 10 -18.91 -19.47 -0.43
C MET A 10 -17.74 -19.45 0.55
N ILE A 11 -16.51 -19.37 0.06
CA ILE A 11 -15.31 -19.24 0.90
C ILE A 11 -15.36 -17.95 1.71
N THR A 12 -15.65 -16.82 1.07
CA THR A 12 -15.70 -15.52 1.77
C THR A 12 -16.82 -15.45 2.80
N MET A 13 -17.97 -16.11 2.53
CA MET A 13 -19.08 -16.16 3.46
C MET A 13 -18.90 -17.18 4.57
N SER A 14 -17.81 -17.94 4.61
CA SER A 14 -17.50 -18.83 5.71
C SER A 14 -17.34 -18.05 7.03
N PRO A 15 -17.77 -18.62 8.18
CA PRO A 15 -17.67 -17.94 9.47
C PRO A 15 -16.24 -17.48 9.80
N ASP A 16 -15.23 -18.28 9.48
CA ASP A 16 -13.82 -17.97 9.73
C ASP A 16 -13.35 -16.76 8.92
N CYS A 17 -13.74 -16.71 7.66
CA CYS A 17 -13.35 -15.62 6.76
C CYS A 17 -14.06 -14.30 7.16
N LEU A 18 -15.35 -14.37 7.46
CA LEU A 18 -16.11 -13.19 7.93
C LEU A 18 -15.61 -12.68 9.27
N LEU A 19 -15.29 -13.58 10.22
CA LEU A 19 -14.73 -13.20 11.52
C LEU A 19 -13.37 -12.53 11.34
N ALA A 20 -12.50 -13.11 10.52
CA ALA A 20 -11.19 -12.56 10.21
C ALA A 20 -11.31 -11.15 9.58
N LEU A 21 -12.23 -10.99 8.63
CA LEU A 21 -12.50 -9.71 7.99
C LEU A 21 -13.01 -8.65 8.98
N CYS A 22 -13.93 -9.02 9.87
CA CYS A 22 -14.48 -8.10 10.89
C CYS A 22 -13.40 -7.70 11.91
N ILE A 23 -12.58 -8.64 12.36
CA ILE A 23 -11.44 -8.37 13.26
C ILE A 23 -10.46 -7.43 12.56
N GLY A 24 -10.08 -7.75 11.32
CA GLY A 24 -9.19 -6.92 10.51
C GLY A 24 -9.74 -5.51 10.32
N ALA A 25 -11.02 -5.39 9.99
CA ALA A 25 -11.65 -4.09 9.79
C ALA A 25 -11.68 -3.25 11.08
N MET A 26 -11.98 -3.85 12.20
CA MET A 26 -11.98 -3.14 13.50
C MET A 26 -10.56 -2.73 13.91
N PHE A 27 -9.61 -3.65 13.81
CA PHE A 27 -8.20 -3.40 14.12
C PHE A 27 -7.62 -2.32 13.20
N GLY A 28 -7.87 -2.42 11.88
CA GLY A 28 -7.41 -1.44 10.90
C GLY A 28 -7.92 -0.03 11.19
N THR A 29 -9.23 0.12 11.46
CA THR A 29 -9.81 1.43 11.79
C THR A 29 -9.17 2.02 13.06
N VAL A 30 -8.97 1.21 14.09
CA VAL A 30 -8.38 1.64 15.37
C VAL A 30 -6.92 2.07 15.19
N VAL A 31 -6.10 1.22 14.57
CA VAL A 31 -4.67 1.49 14.36
C VAL A 31 -4.47 2.66 13.39
N GLY A 32 -5.27 2.72 12.32
CA GLY A 32 -5.24 3.83 11.38
C GLY A 32 -5.58 5.17 12.04
N ALA A 33 -6.51 5.17 13.02
CA ALA A 33 -6.90 6.36 13.76
C ALA A 33 -5.84 6.83 14.78
N LEU A 34 -4.81 6.04 15.05
CA LEU A 34 -3.69 6.42 15.90
C LEU A 34 -2.63 7.16 15.06
N PRO A 35 -2.32 8.44 15.35
CA PRO A 35 -1.36 9.20 14.56
C PRO A 35 -0.01 8.50 14.44
N GLY A 36 0.51 8.44 13.20
CA GLY A 36 1.86 7.96 12.90
C GLY A 36 2.06 6.45 12.83
N LEU A 37 1.05 5.59 13.11
CA LEU A 37 1.22 4.14 12.94
C LEU A 37 1.08 3.70 11.47
N GLY A 38 0.13 4.26 10.77
CA GLY A 38 -0.07 3.97 9.35
C GLY A 38 -0.53 2.55 9.01
N THR A 39 -0.96 2.38 7.77
CA THR A 39 -1.50 1.10 7.25
C THR A 39 -0.46 -0.02 7.20
N ALA A 40 0.78 0.30 6.83
CA ALA A 40 1.84 -0.70 6.71
C ALA A 40 2.16 -1.35 8.07
N VAL A 41 2.23 -0.57 9.14
CA VAL A 41 2.45 -1.09 10.50
C VAL A 41 1.27 -1.97 10.92
N ALA A 42 0.03 -1.53 10.68
CA ALA A 42 -1.17 -2.29 11.01
C ALA A 42 -1.18 -3.67 10.34
N ILE A 43 -0.88 -3.73 9.04
CA ILE A 43 -0.78 -4.99 8.29
C ILE A 43 0.35 -5.86 8.83
N THR A 44 1.55 -5.30 9.03
CA THR A 44 2.72 -6.07 9.49
C THR A 44 2.46 -6.72 10.84
N ILE A 45 1.76 -6.05 11.76
CA ILE A 45 1.36 -6.65 13.05
C ILE A 45 0.43 -7.84 12.84
N CYS A 46 -0.42 -7.81 11.82
CA CYS A 46 -1.37 -8.90 11.56
C CYS A 46 -0.76 -10.10 10.84
N ILE A 47 0.31 -9.94 10.06
CA ILE A 47 0.91 -11.04 9.27
C ILE A 47 1.22 -12.28 10.11
N PRO A 48 1.83 -12.21 11.31
CA PRO A 48 2.10 -13.39 12.12
C PRO A 48 0.86 -14.24 12.46
N PHE A 49 -0.26 -13.57 12.66
CA PHE A 49 -1.52 -14.24 12.97
C PHE A 49 -2.07 -14.98 11.75
N THR A 50 -1.78 -14.49 10.55
CA THR A 50 -2.24 -15.14 9.31
C THR A 50 -1.63 -16.53 9.12
N LEU A 51 -0.44 -16.80 9.65
CA LEU A 51 0.26 -18.09 9.49
C LEU A 51 -0.52 -19.30 10.06
N GLN A 52 -1.42 -19.05 11.01
CA GLN A 52 -2.29 -20.08 11.59
C GLN A 52 -3.67 -20.14 10.92
N MET A 53 -3.91 -19.32 9.90
CA MET A 53 -5.20 -19.17 9.24
C MET A 53 -5.18 -19.81 7.85
N GLY A 54 -6.35 -20.20 7.35
CA GLY A 54 -6.49 -20.57 5.95
C GLY A 54 -6.26 -19.38 5.01
N ASN A 55 -5.82 -19.65 3.78
CA ASN A 55 -5.42 -18.64 2.81
C ASN A 55 -6.45 -17.51 2.64
N ALA A 56 -7.72 -17.86 2.43
CA ALA A 56 -8.78 -16.88 2.23
C ALA A 56 -9.04 -16.01 3.48
N SER A 57 -9.04 -16.62 4.67
CA SER A 57 -9.24 -15.91 5.94
C SER A 57 -8.07 -14.99 6.25
N ALA A 58 -6.83 -15.40 5.93
CA ALA A 58 -5.64 -14.58 6.06
C ALA A 58 -5.72 -13.33 5.18
N ILE A 59 -6.08 -13.51 3.91
CA ILE A 59 -6.25 -12.40 2.95
C ILE A 59 -7.41 -11.49 3.39
N ALA A 60 -8.54 -12.05 3.83
CA ALA A 60 -9.68 -11.28 4.32
C ALA A 60 -9.31 -10.42 5.54
N LEU A 61 -8.57 -10.98 6.50
CA LEU A 61 -8.05 -10.22 7.66
C LEU A 61 -7.27 -8.99 7.19
N LEU A 62 -6.29 -9.20 6.30
CA LEU A 62 -5.41 -8.13 5.84
C LEU A 62 -6.13 -7.10 4.96
N LEU A 63 -7.09 -7.52 4.14
CA LEU A 63 -7.93 -6.60 3.36
C LEU A 63 -8.83 -5.76 4.25
N GLY A 64 -9.37 -6.37 5.33
CA GLY A 64 -10.08 -5.65 6.38
C GLY A 64 -9.20 -4.56 6.98
N VAL A 65 -7.99 -4.92 7.43
CA VAL A 65 -7.00 -3.97 7.97
C VAL A 65 -6.69 -2.88 6.94
N TYR A 66 -6.41 -3.26 5.70
CA TYR A 66 -6.01 -2.34 4.64
C TYR A 66 -7.07 -1.28 4.36
N ALA A 67 -8.26 -1.69 3.96
CA ALA A 67 -9.32 -0.75 3.56
C ALA A 67 -9.73 0.20 4.71
N THR A 68 -9.79 -0.33 5.93
CA THR A 68 -10.30 0.45 7.06
C THR A 68 -9.23 1.28 7.76
N SER A 69 -7.95 0.91 7.70
CA SER A 69 -6.87 1.74 8.26
C SER A 69 -6.62 3.01 7.44
N ILE A 70 -6.82 2.94 6.11
CA ILE A 70 -6.82 4.11 5.24
C ILE A 70 -7.85 5.13 5.74
N TYR A 71 -9.08 4.69 5.94
CA TYR A 71 -10.15 5.52 6.51
C TYR A 71 -9.85 5.97 7.95
N GLY A 72 -9.32 5.07 8.79
CA GLY A 72 -8.97 5.36 10.18
C GLY A 72 -8.06 6.59 10.30
N GLY A 73 -7.08 6.72 9.41
CA GLY A 73 -6.18 7.87 9.34
C GLY A 73 -6.88 9.21 9.14
N SER A 74 -8.03 9.19 8.49
CA SER A 74 -8.84 10.40 8.27
C SER A 74 -9.62 10.83 9.52
N ILE A 75 -9.93 9.91 10.44
CA ILE A 75 -10.55 10.26 11.74
C ILE A 75 -9.61 11.18 12.52
N SER A 76 -8.35 10.82 12.67
CA SER A 76 -7.36 11.63 13.38
C SER A 76 -7.01 12.92 12.64
N ALA A 77 -6.99 12.90 11.30
CA ALA A 77 -6.83 14.12 10.51
C ALA A 77 -7.94 15.14 10.79
N VAL A 78 -9.20 14.68 10.92
CA VAL A 78 -10.36 15.53 11.22
C VAL A 78 -10.38 16.00 12.68
N LEU A 79 -10.10 15.12 13.65
CA LEU A 79 -10.30 15.42 15.08
C LEU A 79 -9.05 15.99 15.77
N LEU A 80 -7.85 15.76 15.24
CA LEU A 80 -6.57 16.14 15.85
C LEU A 80 -5.74 17.08 14.97
N ASN A 81 -6.11 17.27 13.70
CA ASN A 81 -5.23 17.90 12.70
C ASN A 81 -3.88 17.16 12.53
N THR A 82 -3.86 15.89 12.87
CA THR A 82 -2.68 15.03 12.75
C THR A 82 -3.10 13.78 11.99
N PRO A 83 -2.71 13.65 10.72
CA PRO A 83 -3.11 12.51 9.91
C PRO A 83 -2.56 11.20 10.48
N GLY A 84 -3.40 10.16 10.55
CA GLY A 84 -2.99 8.83 10.98
C GLY A 84 -2.20 8.10 9.88
N THR A 85 -2.49 8.43 8.63
CA THR A 85 -1.79 7.94 7.44
C THR A 85 -1.37 9.11 6.56
N PRO A 86 -0.26 9.04 5.80
CA PRO A 86 0.20 10.16 4.96
C PRO A 86 -0.86 10.66 3.97
N GLN A 87 -1.62 9.75 3.37
CA GLN A 87 -2.66 10.07 2.41
C GLN A 87 -3.86 10.81 3.01
N SER A 88 -4.10 10.68 4.31
CA SER A 88 -5.17 11.40 5.00
C SER A 88 -4.83 12.86 5.35
N ALA A 89 -3.60 13.30 5.06
CA ALA A 89 -3.19 14.68 5.28
C ALA A 89 -4.07 15.68 4.53
N CYS A 90 -4.44 15.33 3.29
CA CYS A 90 -5.31 16.16 2.46
C CYS A 90 -6.72 16.34 3.06
N THR A 91 -7.24 15.29 3.72
CA THR A 91 -8.53 15.33 4.44
C THR A 91 -8.52 16.32 5.60
N GLY A 92 -7.35 16.49 6.25
CA GLY A 92 -7.18 17.46 7.35
C GLY A 92 -7.51 18.89 6.95
N PHE A 93 -7.25 19.28 5.69
CA PHE A 93 -7.48 20.66 5.23
C PHE A 93 -8.94 21.11 5.42
N GLU A 94 -9.89 20.29 5.02
CA GLU A 94 -11.31 20.61 5.16
C GLU A 94 -11.90 20.03 6.44
N GLY A 95 -11.51 18.81 6.78
CA GLY A 95 -12.09 18.06 7.89
C GLY A 95 -11.84 18.73 9.23
N TYR A 96 -10.60 19.13 9.50
CA TYR A 96 -10.26 19.85 10.71
C TYR A 96 -10.86 21.25 10.76
N ALA A 97 -10.91 21.95 9.62
CA ALA A 97 -11.58 23.26 9.54
C ALA A 97 -13.08 23.14 9.90
N MET A 98 -13.78 22.10 9.40
CA MET A 98 -15.16 21.81 9.79
C MET A 98 -15.27 21.48 11.28
N ALA A 99 -14.37 20.62 11.78
CA ALA A 99 -14.40 20.20 13.18
C ALA A 99 -14.19 21.39 14.14
N LYS A 100 -13.24 22.28 13.81
CA LYS A 100 -12.99 23.52 14.55
C LYS A 100 -14.16 24.48 14.52
N ALA A 101 -14.97 24.46 13.45
CA ALA A 101 -16.23 25.22 13.33
C ALA A 101 -17.43 24.53 14.03
N GLY A 102 -17.20 23.50 14.87
CA GLY A 102 -18.24 22.76 15.60
C GLY A 102 -19.02 21.75 14.75
N LYS A 103 -18.55 21.43 13.54
CA LYS A 103 -19.21 20.51 12.59
C LYS A 103 -18.45 19.17 12.45
N ALA A 104 -17.78 18.72 13.51
CA ALA A 104 -16.98 17.49 13.51
C ALA A 104 -17.82 16.26 13.11
N GLU A 105 -19.03 16.11 13.66
CA GLU A 105 -19.93 15.00 13.33
C GLU A 105 -20.25 14.93 11.82
N LYS A 106 -20.42 16.09 11.20
CA LYS A 106 -20.73 16.19 9.78
C LYS A 106 -19.49 15.91 8.90
N ALA A 107 -18.31 16.41 9.30
CA ALA A 107 -17.06 16.10 8.64
C ALA A 107 -16.82 14.58 8.62
N LEU A 108 -16.98 13.91 9.76
CA LEU A 108 -16.87 12.46 9.88
C LEU A 108 -17.89 11.73 8.99
N GLY A 109 -19.11 12.24 8.87
CA GLY A 109 -20.12 11.69 7.97
C GLY A 109 -19.70 11.76 6.49
N TRP A 110 -19.13 12.90 6.07
CA TRP A 110 -18.63 13.07 4.71
C TRP A 110 -17.45 12.15 4.42
N ILE A 111 -16.45 12.08 5.28
CA ILE A 111 -15.30 11.20 5.06
C ILE A 111 -15.72 9.74 5.00
N THR A 112 -16.60 9.29 5.91
CA THR A 112 -17.07 7.90 5.94
C THR A 112 -17.77 7.51 4.63
N MET A 113 -18.74 8.29 4.19
CA MET A 113 -19.50 7.96 2.98
C MET A 113 -18.65 8.07 1.71
N SER A 114 -17.77 9.06 1.62
CA SER A 114 -16.89 9.23 0.47
C SER A 114 -15.85 8.11 0.37
N SER A 115 -15.31 7.66 1.50
CA SER A 115 -14.40 6.51 1.56
C SER A 115 -15.08 5.22 1.10
N VAL A 116 -16.29 4.94 1.63
CA VAL A 116 -17.06 3.74 1.24
C VAL A 116 -17.37 3.75 -0.25
N LEU A 117 -17.91 4.87 -0.76
CA LEU A 117 -18.30 4.95 -2.17
C LEU A 117 -17.09 4.90 -3.11
N GLY A 118 -15.99 5.58 -2.77
CA GLY A 118 -14.74 5.52 -3.52
C GLY A 118 -14.13 4.12 -3.52
N GLY A 119 -14.12 3.47 -2.36
CA GLY A 119 -13.65 2.09 -2.21
C GLY A 119 -14.49 1.09 -3.01
N LEU A 120 -15.81 1.18 -2.95
CA LEU A 120 -16.71 0.33 -3.75
C LEU A 120 -16.52 0.57 -5.26
N PHE A 121 -16.34 1.82 -5.68
CA PHE A 121 -16.01 2.13 -7.07
C PHE A 121 -14.71 1.44 -7.51
N SER A 122 -13.69 1.45 -6.67
CA SER A 122 -12.42 0.78 -6.97
C SER A 122 -12.53 -0.74 -7.00
N CYS A 123 -13.43 -1.33 -6.21
CA CYS A 123 -13.72 -2.76 -6.29
C CYS A 123 -14.32 -3.14 -7.64
N VAL A 124 -15.24 -2.33 -8.18
CA VAL A 124 -15.78 -2.54 -9.53
C VAL A 124 -14.67 -2.44 -10.58
N ALA A 125 -13.81 -1.43 -10.45
CA ALA A 125 -12.66 -1.28 -11.35
C ALA A 125 -11.70 -2.48 -11.26
N LEU A 126 -11.43 -2.99 -10.05
CA LEU A 126 -10.59 -4.16 -9.80
C LEU A 126 -11.16 -5.41 -10.48
N VAL A 127 -12.44 -5.71 -10.26
CA VAL A 127 -13.13 -6.88 -10.84
C VAL A 127 -13.09 -6.85 -12.37
N ILE A 128 -13.18 -5.67 -12.97
CA ILE A 128 -13.13 -5.50 -14.43
C ILE A 128 -11.67 -5.54 -14.93
N ALA A 129 -10.78 -4.76 -14.34
CA ALA A 129 -9.45 -4.51 -14.90
C ALA A 129 -8.45 -5.64 -14.62
N ALA A 130 -8.52 -6.31 -13.46
CA ALA A 130 -7.51 -7.29 -13.09
C ALA A 130 -7.52 -8.54 -14.00
N PRO A 131 -8.68 -9.16 -14.35
CA PRO A 131 -8.69 -10.27 -15.29
C PRO A 131 -8.19 -9.87 -16.68
N GLN A 132 -8.58 -8.69 -17.17
CA GLN A 132 -8.16 -8.22 -18.49
C GLN A 132 -6.64 -7.97 -18.55
N LEU A 133 -6.07 -7.42 -17.49
CA LEU A 133 -4.63 -7.19 -17.39
C LEU A 133 -3.87 -8.52 -17.30
N ALA A 134 -4.40 -9.51 -16.57
CA ALA A 134 -3.83 -10.84 -16.51
C ALA A 134 -3.83 -11.53 -17.88
N ASP A 135 -4.96 -11.52 -18.58
CA ASP A 135 -5.08 -12.10 -19.92
C ASP A 135 -4.13 -11.42 -20.93
N LEU A 136 -4.04 -10.08 -20.87
CA LEU A 136 -3.11 -9.32 -21.69
C LEU A 136 -1.66 -9.72 -21.42
N SER A 137 -1.33 -9.92 -20.13
CA SER A 137 0.01 -10.34 -19.72
C SER A 137 0.35 -11.77 -20.11
N VAL A 138 -0.62 -12.69 -20.11
CA VAL A 138 -0.42 -14.06 -20.66
C VAL A 138 -0.13 -13.99 -22.14
N LYS A 139 -0.86 -13.13 -22.87
CA LYS A 139 -0.76 -13.05 -24.34
C LYS A 139 0.51 -12.35 -24.83
N TYR A 140 0.97 -11.31 -24.11
CA TYR A 140 2.07 -10.43 -24.54
C TYR A 140 3.24 -10.38 -23.57
N GLY A 141 3.15 -11.02 -22.42
CA GLY A 141 4.14 -10.97 -21.34
C GLY A 141 5.24 -12.01 -21.50
N GLY A 142 6.14 -11.81 -22.44
CA GLY A 142 7.40 -12.55 -22.48
C GLY A 142 8.32 -12.19 -21.31
N PRO A 143 9.43 -12.92 -21.12
CA PRO A 143 10.38 -12.63 -20.04
C PRO A 143 10.91 -11.20 -20.04
N LEU A 144 11.19 -10.63 -21.23
CA LEU A 144 11.66 -9.23 -21.38
C LEU A 144 10.57 -8.22 -21.04
N GLU A 145 9.33 -8.47 -21.46
CA GLU A 145 8.19 -7.59 -21.18
C GLU A 145 7.92 -7.50 -19.68
N ILE A 146 8.01 -8.61 -18.97
CA ILE A 146 7.86 -8.64 -17.51
C ILE A 146 9.03 -7.91 -16.85
N CYS A 147 10.27 -8.07 -17.34
CA CYS A 147 11.41 -7.27 -16.87
C CYS A 147 11.16 -5.78 -17.08
N GLY A 148 10.66 -5.40 -18.26
CA GLY A 148 10.30 -4.01 -18.56
C GLY A 148 9.23 -3.44 -17.62
N LEU A 149 8.20 -4.23 -17.29
CA LEU A 149 7.17 -3.86 -16.32
C LEU A 149 7.74 -3.67 -14.90
N ILE A 150 8.63 -4.56 -14.46
CA ILE A 150 9.30 -4.43 -13.15
C ILE A 150 10.17 -3.19 -13.12
N CYS A 151 10.96 -2.94 -14.18
CA CYS A 151 11.75 -1.72 -14.31
C CYS A 151 10.89 -0.45 -14.31
N LEU A 152 9.73 -0.49 -14.96
CA LEU A 152 8.76 0.60 -14.94
C LEU A 152 8.23 0.84 -13.53
N GLY A 153 7.85 -0.22 -12.81
CA GLY A 153 7.41 -0.14 -11.41
C GLY A 153 8.46 0.53 -10.52
N LEU A 154 9.71 0.09 -10.61
CA LEU A 154 10.83 0.67 -9.87
C LEU A 154 11.08 2.14 -10.27
N ALA A 155 11.01 2.47 -11.56
CA ALA A 155 11.18 3.83 -12.04
C ALA A 155 10.06 4.76 -11.56
N CYS A 156 8.81 4.31 -11.55
CA CYS A 156 7.68 5.06 -11.02
C CYS A 156 7.87 5.38 -9.54
N ILE A 157 8.22 4.37 -8.72
CA ILE A 157 8.40 4.53 -7.28
C ILE A 157 9.52 5.52 -6.95
N THR A 158 10.64 5.40 -7.67
CA THR A 158 11.78 6.30 -7.46
C THR A 158 11.52 7.72 -7.95
N SER A 159 10.78 7.85 -9.06
CA SER A 159 10.43 9.15 -9.65
C SER A 159 9.47 9.96 -8.76
N LEU A 160 8.68 9.30 -7.93
CA LEU A 160 7.68 9.92 -7.05
C LEU A 160 8.16 10.10 -5.60
N SER A 161 9.40 9.74 -5.30
CA SER A 161 10.04 10.09 -4.03
C SER A 161 10.18 11.61 -3.94
N GLU A 162 9.26 12.25 -3.21
CA GLU A 162 8.95 13.69 -3.28
C GLU A 162 10.14 14.60 -2.99
N ASP A 163 11.08 14.19 -2.11
CA ASP A 163 12.17 15.06 -1.67
C ASP A 163 13.52 14.80 -2.36
N ASN A 164 13.81 13.56 -2.76
CA ASN A 164 15.07 13.26 -3.43
C ASN A 164 15.03 11.94 -4.21
N GLN A 165 14.86 12.05 -5.51
CA GLN A 165 14.77 10.89 -6.41
C GLN A 165 16.03 10.04 -6.43
N ILE A 166 17.21 10.64 -6.24
CA ILE A 166 18.48 9.89 -6.16
C ILE A 166 18.47 8.98 -4.93
N LYS A 167 17.98 9.47 -3.79
CA LYS A 167 17.83 8.64 -2.59
C LYS A 167 16.82 7.51 -2.82
N GLY A 168 15.70 7.79 -3.52
CA GLY A 168 14.72 6.76 -3.90
C GLY A 168 15.32 5.67 -4.78
N LEU A 169 16.11 6.06 -5.80
CA LEU A 169 16.81 5.11 -6.67
C LEU A 169 17.83 4.27 -5.90
N LEU A 170 18.65 4.92 -5.07
CA LEU A 170 19.64 4.22 -4.23
C LEU A 170 18.96 3.19 -3.31
N MET A 171 17.81 3.53 -2.73
CA MET A 171 17.06 2.63 -1.88
C MET A 171 16.46 1.45 -2.66
N GLY A 172 15.91 1.70 -3.85
CA GLY A 172 15.40 0.64 -4.73
C GLY A 172 16.52 -0.34 -5.14
N VAL A 173 17.68 0.20 -5.55
CA VAL A 173 18.86 -0.62 -5.90
C VAL A 173 19.40 -1.36 -4.67
N ALA A 174 19.44 -0.74 -3.49
CA ALA A 174 19.86 -1.39 -2.25
C ALA A 174 18.94 -2.57 -1.90
N GLY A 175 17.62 -2.42 -2.09
CA GLY A 175 16.67 -3.51 -1.91
C GLY A 175 16.89 -4.66 -2.90
N LEU A 176 17.07 -4.34 -4.19
CA LEU A 176 17.43 -5.33 -5.22
C LEU A 176 18.70 -6.08 -4.83
N PHE A 177 19.75 -5.35 -4.44
CA PHE A 177 21.04 -5.94 -4.08
C PHE A 177 20.93 -6.83 -2.84
N LEU A 178 20.23 -6.40 -1.80
CA LEU A 178 20.09 -7.20 -0.58
C LEU A 178 19.39 -8.53 -0.84
N ALA A 179 18.44 -8.56 -1.78
CA ALA A 179 17.73 -9.78 -2.15
C ALA A 179 18.57 -10.77 -2.97
N THR A 180 19.74 -10.37 -3.50
CA THR A 180 20.66 -11.29 -4.19
C THR A 180 21.53 -12.13 -3.25
N ILE A 181 21.46 -11.88 -1.93
CA ILE A 181 22.15 -12.71 -0.93
C ILE A 181 21.50 -14.09 -0.87
N GLY A 182 22.32 -15.15 -1.00
CA GLY A 182 21.84 -16.54 -0.94
C GLY A 182 22.18 -17.33 -2.19
N VAL A 183 21.40 -18.34 -2.48
CA VAL A 183 21.55 -19.20 -3.67
C VAL A 183 20.84 -18.59 -4.87
N ASP A 184 21.56 -18.47 -5.98
CA ASP A 184 20.99 -18.08 -7.26
C ASP A 184 19.95 -19.12 -7.72
N PRO A 185 18.71 -18.74 -8.01
CA PRO A 185 17.64 -19.69 -8.39
C PRO A 185 17.87 -20.36 -9.75
N LEU A 186 18.76 -19.83 -10.59
CA LEU A 186 19.04 -20.34 -11.95
C LEU A 186 20.32 -21.15 -12.04
N SER A 187 21.42 -20.63 -11.47
CA SER A 187 22.73 -21.31 -11.52
C SER A 187 22.97 -22.22 -10.32
N GLY A 188 22.27 -22.05 -9.21
CA GLY A 188 22.51 -22.74 -7.94
C GLY A 188 23.77 -22.28 -7.21
N GLU A 189 24.44 -21.22 -7.67
CA GLU A 189 25.64 -20.70 -7.03
C GLU A 189 25.31 -19.87 -5.79
N MET A 190 26.16 -19.97 -4.76
CA MET A 190 26.04 -19.19 -3.53
C MET A 190 26.63 -17.79 -3.71
N ARG A 191 25.86 -16.75 -3.41
CA ARG A 191 26.29 -15.35 -3.53
C ARG A 191 26.19 -14.64 -2.19
N PHE A 192 27.24 -13.92 -1.83
CA PHE A 192 27.33 -13.06 -0.63
C PHE A 192 26.96 -13.76 0.69
N THR A 193 27.20 -15.07 0.79
CA THR A 193 26.90 -15.85 2.01
C THR A 193 28.00 -15.72 3.06
N PHE A 194 29.20 -15.24 2.70
CA PHE A 194 30.36 -15.05 3.58
C PHE A 194 30.68 -16.29 4.44
N GLY A 195 30.33 -17.48 3.95
CA GLY A 195 30.52 -18.73 4.67
C GLY A 195 29.49 -19.00 5.79
N SER A 196 28.47 -18.15 5.95
CA SER A 196 27.41 -18.34 6.94
C SER A 196 26.31 -19.26 6.41
N PRO A 197 26.02 -20.40 7.10
CA PRO A 197 24.91 -21.28 6.69
C PRO A 197 23.54 -20.60 6.72
N GLN A 198 23.35 -19.61 7.60
CA GLN A 198 22.10 -18.88 7.73
C GLN A 198 21.80 -18.01 6.49
N LEU A 199 22.87 -17.50 5.81
CA LEU A 199 22.74 -16.68 4.61
C LEU A 199 22.59 -17.49 3.31
N VAL A 200 22.76 -18.82 3.36
CA VAL A 200 22.58 -19.68 2.17
C VAL A 200 21.14 -19.60 1.63
N SER A 201 20.14 -19.57 2.53
CA SER A 201 18.73 -19.42 2.14
C SER A 201 18.30 -17.96 1.92
N GLY A 202 19.26 -17.03 1.92
CA GLY A 202 19.00 -15.60 1.84
C GLY A 202 18.43 -15.00 3.12
N ILE A 203 18.19 -13.69 3.09
CA ILE A 203 17.47 -12.99 4.16
C ILE A 203 15.98 -13.13 3.84
N ASP A 204 15.19 -13.62 4.79
CA ASP A 204 13.75 -13.75 4.58
C ASP A 204 13.07 -12.38 4.47
N LEU A 205 11.90 -12.36 3.83
CA LEU A 205 11.13 -11.14 3.65
C LEU A 205 10.57 -10.61 4.99
N MET A 206 10.25 -11.50 5.95
CA MET A 206 9.70 -11.09 7.25
C MET A 206 10.64 -10.20 8.07
N PRO A 207 11.94 -10.52 8.25
CA PRO A 207 12.92 -9.60 8.86
C PRO A 207 12.97 -8.23 8.19
N ILE A 208 12.89 -8.18 6.85
CA ILE A 208 12.91 -6.93 6.09
C ILE A 208 11.69 -6.07 6.42
N VAL A 209 10.49 -6.66 6.28
CA VAL A 209 9.22 -5.95 6.48
C VAL A 209 9.08 -5.45 7.91
N VAL A 210 9.36 -6.33 8.88
CA VAL A 210 9.25 -6.00 10.31
C VAL A 210 10.32 -4.98 10.72
N GLY A 211 11.53 -5.09 10.20
CA GLY A 211 12.59 -4.12 10.43
C GLY A 211 12.20 -2.73 9.92
N VAL A 212 11.84 -2.66 8.65
CA VAL A 212 11.59 -1.39 7.94
C VAL A 212 10.36 -0.63 8.47
N PHE A 213 9.29 -1.32 8.89
CA PHE A 213 8.07 -0.65 9.32
C PHE A 213 7.90 -0.59 10.85
N PRO A 214 7.48 -1.65 11.55
CA PRO A 214 7.17 -1.51 12.97
C PRO A 214 8.39 -1.24 13.84
N LEU A 215 9.56 -1.86 13.58
CA LEU A 215 10.74 -1.62 14.43
C LEU A 215 11.36 -0.24 14.16
N ALA A 216 11.47 0.19 12.91
CA ALA A 216 11.94 1.54 12.59
C ALA A 216 11.02 2.62 13.17
N GLU A 217 9.69 2.44 13.09
CA GLU A 217 8.71 3.34 13.70
C GLU A 217 8.83 3.34 15.23
N LEU A 218 9.03 2.17 15.84
CA LEU A 218 9.26 2.05 17.28
C LEU A 218 10.49 2.88 17.72
N PHE A 219 11.64 2.69 17.05
CA PHE A 219 12.86 3.43 17.37
C PHE A 219 12.68 4.94 17.20
N TYR A 220 11.97 5.34 16.14
CA TYR A 220 11.67 6.75 15.90
C TYR A 220 10.79 7.34 17.01
N ARG A 221 9.73 6.66 17.40
CA ARG A 221 8.85 7.11 18.49
C ARG A 221 9.54 7.11 19.85
N ALA A 222 10.38 6.11 20.13
CA ALA A 222 11.18 6.07 21.35
C ALA A 222 12.13 7.28 21.44
N TYR A 223 12.63 7.75 20.29
CA TYR A 223 13.43 8.96 20.20
C TYR A 223 12.59 10.23 20.40
N GLU A 224 11.38 10.30 19.83
CA GLU A 224 10.49 11.48 19.92
C GLU A 224 9.79 11.67 21.29
N VAL A 225 9.78 10.68 22.18
CA VAL A 225 9.11 10.74 23.50
C VAL A 225 9.51 11.97 24.35
N HIS A 226 10.59 12.67 24.01
CA HIS A 226 11.02 13.89 24.68
C HIS A 226 10.28 15.16 24.22
N ALA A 227 9.46 15.09 23.17
CA ALA A 227 8.69 16.21 22.62
C ALA A 227 7.19 16.05 22.95
N ASN A 228 6.86 16.13 24.25
CA ASN A 228 5.47 16.04 24.73
C ASN A 228 4.64 17.25 24.30
N VAL A 229 3.97 17.16 23.15
CA VAL A 229 2.79 17.96 22.85
C VAL A 229 1.60 17.01 22.85
N GLU A 230 0.82 17.02 23.94
CA GLU A 230 -0.46 16.28 23.95
C GLU A 230 -1.41 16.94 22.95
N PRO A 231 -1.81 16.23 21.87
CA PRO A 231 -2.75 16.78 20.91
C PRO A 231 -4.12 16.94 21.58
N THR A 232 -4.67 18.14 21.58
CA THR A 232 -6.00 18.41 22.08
C THR A 232 -7.04 17.93 21.08
N ALA A 233 -7.65 16.79 21.36
CA ALA A 233 -8.69 16.20 20.49
C ALA A 233 -9.99 16.99 20.60
N ILE A 234 -10.64 17.21 19.45
CA ILE A 234 -12.02 17.69 19.40
C ILE A 234 -12.94 16.54 19.83
N ASP A 235 -13.70 16.72 20.90
CA ASP A 235 -14.63 15.69 21.40
C ASP A 235 -15.79 15.51 20.40
N CYS A 236 -15.88 14.31 19.86
CA CYS A 236 -16.93 13.93 18.94
C CYS A 236 -17.33 12.46 19.20
N LYS A 237 -18.60 12.22 19.44
CA LYS A 237 -19.13 10.87 19.80
C LYS A 237 -20.11 10.31 18.77
N ARG A 238 -20.45 11.08 17.77
CA ARG A 238 -21.44 10.72 16.77
C ARG A 238 -20.96 11.03 15.37
N ILE A 239 -21.52 10.34 14.40
CA ILE A 239 -21.33 10.60 12.97
C ILE A 239 -22.66 11.06 12.41
N SER A 240 -22.67 12.23 11.75
CA SER A 240 -23.83 12.75 11.04
C SER A 240 -23.65 12.54 9.54
N PHE A 241 -24.27 11.50 9.01
CA PHE A 241 -24.18 11.19 7.59
C PHE A 241 -24.82 12.28 6.72
N PRO A 242 -24.24 12.57 5.54
CA PRO A 242 -24.83 13.52 4.60
C PRO A 242 -26.16 13.00 4.06
N THR A 243 -27.15 13.90 3.96
CA THR A 243 -28.46 13.62 3.38
C THR A 243 -28.38 13.53 1.85
N TRP A 244 -29.39 12.91 1.22
CA TRP A 244 -29.46 12.83 -0.24
C TRP A 244 -29.44 14.22 -0.92
N GLN A 245 -30.06 15.22 -0.28
CA GLN A 245 -30.04 16.59 -0.78
C GLN A 245 -28.64 17.20 -0.77
N GLU A 246 -27.82 16.91 0.24
CA GLU A 246 -26.44 17.38 0.33
C GLU A 246 -25.54 16.67 -0.69
N TRP A 247 -25.84 15.42 -1.07
CA TRP A 247 -25.14 14.70 -2.14
C TRP A 247 -25.47 15.24 -3.54
N LYS A 248 -26.59 15.94 -3.70
CA LYS A 248 -27.01 16.45 -5.01
C LYS A 248 -25.96 17.39 -5.60
N GLY A 249 -25.44 17.03 -6.77
CA GLY A 249 -24.38 17.78 -7.47
C GLY A 249 -22.96 17.31 -7.19
N ARG A 250 -22.71 16.44 -6.18
CA ARG A 250 -21.38 15.94 -5.80
C ARG A 250 -21.00 14.61 -6.44
N GLY A 251 -21.93 13.94 -7.12
CA GLY A 251 -21.67 12.66 -7.78
C GLY A 251 -20.56 12.71 -8.83
N LEU A 252 -20.44 13.82 -9.56
CA LEU A 252 -19.37 13.99 -10.54
C LEU A 252 -17.99 14.18 -9.87
N ILE A 253 -17.93 14.84 -8.73
CA ILE A 253 -16.70 14.98 -7.95
C ILE A 253 -16.28 13.60 -7.45
N LEU A 254 -17.20 12.84 -6.86
CA LEU A 254 -16.96 11.48 -6.40
C LEU A 254 -16.41 10.60 -7.54
N LEU A 255 -17.11 10.57 -8.67
CA LEU A 255 -16.73 9.73 -9.83
C LEU A 255 -15.33 10.08 -10.34
N ARG A 256 -15.07 11.38 -10.58
CA ARG A 256 -13.78 11.83 -11.08
C ARG A 256 -12.65 11.54 -10.11
N SER A 257 -12.88 11.78 -8.83
CA SER A 257 -11.91 11.55 -7.78
C SER A 257 -11.60 10.07 -7.60
N SER A 258 -12.63 9.22 -7.68
CA SER A 258 -12.45 7.77 -7.66
C SER A 258 -11.68 7.27 -8.90
N LEU A 259 -11.95 7.84 -10.09
CA LEU A 259 -11.17 7.53 -11.30
C LEU A 259 -9.71 7.95 -11.17
N ILE A 260 -9.42 9.11 -10.58
CA ILE A 260 -8.04 9.54 -10.29
C ILE A 260 -7.39 8.57 -9.32
N GLY A 261 -8.10 8.17 -8.24
CA GLY A 261 -7.61 7.20 -7.27
C GLY A 261 -7.27 5.85 -7.90
N VAL A 262 -8.20 5.26 -8.66
CA VAL A 262 -7.95 4.00 -9.37
C VAL A 262 -6.81 4.14 -10.39
N GLY A 263 -6.82 5.20 -11.20
CA GLY A 263 -5.80 5.41 -12.24
C GLY A 263 -4.39 5.53 -11.67
N LEU A 264 -4.24 6.33 -10.61
CA LEU A 264 -2.95 6.44 -9.93
C LEU A 264 -2.61 5.18 -9.12
N GLY A 265 -3.60 4.48 -8.55
CA GLY A 265 -3.39 3.20 -7.89
C GLY A 265 -2.83 2.11 -8.81
N ILE A 266 -3.30 2.05 -10.07
CA ILE A 266 -2.79 1.10 -11.08
C ILE A 266 -1.32 1.38 -11.43
N LEU A 267 -0.90 2.64 -11.34
CA LEU A 267 0.50 3.01 -11.65
C LEU A 267 1.39 2.64 -10.45
N PRO A 268 2.31 1.68 -10.59
CA PRO A 268 3.18 1.29 -9.50
C PRO A 268 3.90 2.48 -8.89
N GLY A 269 3.85 2.59 -7.57
CA GLY A 269 4.63 3.56 -6.81
C GLY A 269 4.06 4.97 -6.68
N THR A 270 3.00 5.35 -7.40
CA THR A 270 2.43 6.71 -7.27
C THR A 270 1.86 6.98 -5.88
N GLY A 271 1.40 5.92 -5.21
CA GLY A 271 0.90 5.99 -3.84
C GLY A 271 -0.42 6.75 -3.67
N ALA A 272 -1.11 6.44 -2.59
CA ALA A 272 -2.38 7.07 -2.26
C ALA A 272 -2.24 8.57 -1.94
N THR A 273 -1.10 9.00 -1.40
CA THR A 273 -0.84 10.41 -1.08
C THR A 273 -0.93 11.30 -2.32
N ALA A 274 -0.21 10.96 -3.39
CA ALA A 274 -0.27 11.73 -4.63
C ALA A 274 -1.70 11.75 -5.22
N ALA A 275 -2.42 10.63 -5.16
CA ALA A 275 -3.78 10.54 -5.66
C ALA A 275 -4.75 11.48 -4.93
N THR A 276 -4.66 11.58 -3.60
CA THR A 276 -5.51 12.46 -2.80
C THR A 276 -5.25 13.93 -3.09
N PHE A 277 -3.98 14.34 -3.20
CA PHE A 277 -3.62 15.72 -3.52
C PHE A 277 -4.00 16.13 -4.95
N VAL A 278 -3.79 15.26 -5.94
CA VAL A 278 -4.21 15.49 -7.33
C VAL A 278 -5.73 15.61 -7.42
N SER A 279 -6.45 14.72 -6.75
CA SER A 279 -7.90 14.73 -6.69
C SER A 279 -8.45 16.02 -6.05
N TYR A 280 -7.92 16.38 -4.88
CA TYR A 280 -8.29 17.61 -4.18
C TYR A 280 -8.02 18.85 -5.02
N SER A 281 -6.83 18.97 -5.62
CA SER A 281 -6.46 20.08 -6.48
C SER A 281 -7.34 20.19 -7.72
N SER A 282 -7.69 19.04 -8.32
CA SER A 282 -8.63 18.96 -9.45
C SER A 282 -10.03 19.43 -9.04
N ALA A 283 -10.51 18.97 -7.87
CA ALA A 283 -11.81 19.37 -7.33
C ALA A 283 -11.85 20.89 -7.07
N LYS A 284 -10.82 21.43 -6.41
CA LYS A 284 -10.70 22.88 -6.14
C LYS A 284 -10.78 23.73 -7.42
N ARG A 285 -10.09 23.31 -8.49
CA ARG A 285 -10.08 24.04 -9.78
C ARG A 285 -11.42 24.01 -10.50
N LEU A 286 -12.19 22.94 -10.35
CA LEU A 286 -13.41 22.71 -11.11
C LEU A 286 -14.69 22.93 -10.29
N SER A 287 -14.58 23.11 -8.98
CA SER A 287 -15.72 23.46 -8.11
C SER A 287 -16.11 24.93 -8.29
N LYS A 288 -17.41 25.18 -8.27
CA LYS A 288 -17.93 26.54 -8.19
C LYS A 288 -17.56 27.26 -6.88
N ASN A 289 -17.26 26.48 -5.84
CA ASN A 289 -16.90 26.95 -4.50
C ASN A 289 -15.39 26.83 -4.24
N GLY A 290 -14.55 26.88 -5.27
CA GLY A 290 -13.09 26.69 -5.15
C GLY A 290 -12.41 27.63 -4.15
N GLU A 291 -12.94 28.83 -3.92
CA GLU A 291 -12.45 29.80 -2.94
C GLU A 291 -12.71 29.40 -1.47
N ASN A 292 -13.65 28.48 -1.24
CA ASN A 292 -13.98 27.96 0.09
C ASN A 292 -13.13 26.76 0.49
N PHE A 293 -12.32 26.22 -0.43
CA PHE A 293 -11.41 25.12 -0.12
C PHE A 293 -10.36 25.58 0.90
N GLY A 294 -10.11 24.73 1.91
CA GLY A 294 -9.31 25.05 3.10
C GLY A 294 -10.12 25.66 4.24
N LYS A 295 -11.44 25.87 4.07
CA LYS A 295 -12.33 26.48 5.06
C LYS A 295 -13.47 25.56 5.51
N GLY A 296 -13.39 24.29 5.18
CA GLY A 296 -14.41 23.28 5.52
C GLY A 296 -15.41 23.03 4.39
N GLU A 297 -14.98 23.05 3.13
CA GLU A 297 -15.80 22.76 1.97
C GLU A 297 -15.99 21.22 1.81
N PRO A 298 -17.22 20.69 1.84
CA PRO A 298 -17.47 19.25 1.68
C PRO A 298 -16.95 18.67 0.37
N ASP A 299 -16.91 19.45 -0.72
CA ASP A 299 -16.38 19.01 -2.01
C ASP A 299 -14.92 18.56 -1.91
N GLY A 300 -14.12 19.23 -1.06
CA GLY A 300 -12.73 18.85 -0.80
C GLY A 300 -12.62 17.53 -0.03
N LEU A 301 -13.52 17.26 0.93
CA LEU A 301 -13.59 15.98 1.64
C LEU A 301 -13.99 14.84 0.70
N VAL A 302 -15.02 15.07 -0.13
CA VAL A 302 -15.46 14.07 -1.11
C VAL A 302 -14.31 13.73 -2.05
N ALA A 303 -13.59 14.73 -2.55
CA ALA A 303 -12.50 14.51 -3.48
C ALA A 303 -11.32 13.76 -2.85
N ALA A 304 -10.87 14.16 -1.66
CA ALA A 304 -9.75 13.53 -0.97
C ALA A 304 -10.09 12.08 -0.60
N GLU A 305 -11.23 11.84 0.05
CA GLU A 305 -11.56 10.53 0.61
C GLU A 305 -11.97 9.51 -0.44
N SER A 306 -12.73 9.91 -1.46
CA SER A 306 -13.09 8.98 -2.52
C SER A 306 -11.87 8.52 -3.32
N SER A 307 -10.89 9.40 -3.58
CA SER A 307 -9.65 8.99 -4.24
C SER A 307 -8.76 8.16 -3.31
N ASN A 308 -8.71 8.49 -2.02
CA ASN A 308 -7.92 7.77 -1.01
C ASN A 308 -8.28 6.29 -0.97
N ASN A 309 -9.55 5.95 -0.76
CA ASN A 309 -9.99 4.56 -0.73
C ASN A 309 -10.06 3.92 -2.12
N ALA A 310 -10.23 4.73 -3.19
CA ALA A 310 -10.21 4.19 -4.55
C ALA A 310 -8.82 3.71 -5.00
N VAL A 311 -7.74 4.23 -4.43
CA VAL A 311 -6.39 3.69 -4.66
C VAL A 311 -6.29 2.23 -4.26
N ALA A 312 -7.00 1.80 -3.21
CA ALA A 312 -6.90 0.44 -2.70
C ALA A 312 -7.21 -0.62 -3.77
N GLY A 313 -8.35 -0.52 -4.43
CA GLY A 313 -8.69 -1.42 -5.53
C GLY A 313 -7.78 -1.20 -6.76
N GLY A 314 -7.43 0.05 -7.06
CA GLY A 314 -6.50 0.37 -8.15
C GLY A 314 -5.14 -0.30 -7.99
N ALA A 315 -4.53 -0.22 -6.80
CA ALA A 315 -3.23 -0.82 -6.50
C ALA A 315 -3.26 -2.36 -6.52
N MET A 316 -4.41 -2.96 -6.23
CA MET A 316 -4.58 -4.41 -6.31
C MET A 316 -4.61 -4.93 -7.75
N VAL A 317 -4.95 -4.12 -8.75
CA VAL A 317 -4.97 -4.55 -10.16
C VAL A 317 -3.61 -5.07 -10.61
N PRO A 318 -2.51 -4.28 -10.60
CA PRO A 318 -1.19 -4.79 -10.97
C PRO A 318 -0.66 -5.82 -9.97
N THR A 319 -1.03 -5.72 -8.71
CA THR A 319 -0.58 -6.63 -7.66
C THR A 319 -1.05 -8.06 -7.91
N LEU A 320 -2.32 -8.26 -8.20
CA LEU A 320 -2.88 -9.59 -8.46
C LEU A 320 -2.57 -10.08 -9.89
N ALA A 321 -2.68 -9.19 -10.88
CA ALA A 321 -2.52 -9.56 -12.29
C ALA A 321 -1.07 -9.78 -12.71
N LEU A 322 -0.12 -9.00 -12.16
CA LEU A 322 1.28 -8.99 -12.58
C LEU A 322 2.24 -9.44 -11.47
N GLY A 323 1.80 -9.44 -10.21
CA GLY A 323 2.68 -9.59 -9.05
C GLY A 323 3.55 -8.37 -8.78
N ILE A 324 3.16 -7.21 -9.29
CA ILE A 324 3.87 -5.94 -9.10
C ILE A 324 3.09 -5.07 -8.12
N PRO A 325 3.65 -4.69 -6.97
CA PRO A 325 2.92 -3.92 -5.99
C PRO A 325 2.62 -2.51 -6.52
N GLY A 326 1.33 -2.11 -6.52
CA GLY A 326 0.91 -0.76 -6.90
C GLY A 326 1.36 0.30 -5.88
N GLU A 327 1.48 -0.09 -4.62
CA GLU A 327 1.98 0.76 -3.52
C GLU A 327 2.71 -0.08 -2.46
N PRO A 328 3.43 0.55 -1.49
CA PRO A 328 4.22 -0.18 -0.49
C PRO A 328 3.45 -1.21 0.31
N VAL A 329 2.18 -0.92 0.63
CA VAL A 329 1.31 -1.84 1.37
C VAL A 329 1.00 -3.09 0.56
N MET A 330 0.90 -2.99 -0.76
CA MET A 330 0.70 -4.13 -1.64
C MET A 330 1.92 -5.07 -1.66
N ALA A 331 3.12 -4.58 -1.40
CA ALA A 331 4.28 -5.44 -1.23
C ALA A 331 4.14 -6.36 -0.01
N LEU A 332 3.52 -5.88 1.08
CA LEU A 332 3.19 -6.71 2.26
C LEU A 332 2.14 -7.77 1.93
N MET A 333 1.15 -7.40 1.12
CA MET A 333 0.14 -8.35 0.63
C MET A 333 0.77 -9.45 -0.24
N LEU A 334 1.66 -9.08 -1.16
CA LEU A 334 2.42 -10.04 -1.98
C LEU A 334 3.27 -10.97 -1.10
N ALA A 335 3.94 -10.41 -0.09
CA ALA A 335 4.69 -11.18 0.89
C ALA A 335 3.81 -12.23 1.58
N THR A 336 2.63 -11.82 2.03
CA THR A 336 1.70 -12.73 2.70
C THR A 336 1.20 -13.82 1.76
N LEU A 337 0.83 -13.48 0.52
CA LEU A 337 0.46 -14.48 -0.49
C LEU A 337 1.57 -15.53 -0.67
N THR A 338 2.81 -15.08 -0.78
CA THR A 338 3.98 -15.98 -0.92
C THR A 338 4.18 -16.85 0.31
N LEU A 339 4.04 -16.31 1.53
CA LEU A 339 4.11 -17.06 2.79
C LEU A 339 3.04 -18.16 2.89
N HIS A 340 1.88 -17.93 2.28
CA HIS A 340 0.79 -18.88 2.18
C HIS A 340 0.91 -19.83 0.98
N GLY A 341 2.05 -19.85 0.29
CA GLY A 341 2.30 -20.72 -0.87
C GLY A 341 1.55 -20.31 -2.14
N ILE A 342 0.97 -19.11 -2.16
CA ILE A 342 0.28 -18.57 -3.34
C ILE A 342 1.27 -17.76 -4.16
N THR A 343 1.50 -18.15 -5.41
CA THR A 343 2.40 -17.43 -6.31
C THR A 343 1.66 -16.24 -6.93
N PRO A 344 1.97 -14.98 -6.54
CA PRO A 344 1.34 -13.82 -7.14
C PRO A 344 1.81 -13.60 -8.59
N GLY A 345 0.97 -12.98 -9.40
CA GLY A 345 1.32 -12.62 -10.77
C GLY A 345 0.43 -13.25 -11.83
N VAL A 346 0.95 -13.32 -13.05
CA VAL A 346 0.20 -13.58 -14.27
C VAL A 346 -0.65 -14.86 -14.23
N ARG A 347 -0.22 -15.88 -13.51
CA ARG A 347 -0.95 -17.14 -13.38
C ARG A 347 -1.89 -17.23 -12.18
N LEU A 348 -1.85 -16.25 -11.27
CA LEU A 348 -2.65 -16.31 -10.04
C LEU A 348 -4.14 -16.56 -10.32
N MET A 349 -4.68 -15.88 -11.33
CA MET A 349 -6.10 -16.01 -11.69
C MET A 349 -6.45 -17.36 -12.32
N ALA A 350 -5.50 -18.01 -12.97
CA ALA A 350 -5.70 -19.33 -13.58
C ALA A 350 -5.51 -20.46 -12.55
N ASP A 351 -4.49 -20.33 -11.69
CA ASP A 351 -4.10 -21.37 -10.75
C ASP A 351 -4.94 -21.35 -9.45
N ASN A 352 -5.40 -20.14 -9.02
CA ASN A 352 -6.16 -19.94 -7.76
C ASN A 352 -7.36 -18.97 -7.96
N PRO A 353 -8.30 -19.27 -8.87
CA PRO A 353 -9.42 -18.37 -9.19
C PRO A 353 -10.33 -18.13 -7.98
N ASP A 354 -10.55 -19.13 -7.14
CA ASP A 354 -11.35 -19.07 -5.92
C ASP A 354 -10.81 -18.06 -4.91
N ILE A 355 -9.49 -18.03 -4.72
CA ILE A 355 -8.81 -17.05 -3.86
C ILE A 355 -8.94 -15.64 -4.44
N VAL A 356 -8.82 -15.48 -5.75
CA VAL A 356 -8.97 -14.17 -6.39
C VAL A 356 -10.38 -13.62 -6.24
N TYR A 357 -11.42 -14.44 -6.50
CA TYR A 357 -12.80 -13.99 -6.31
C TYR A 357 -13.14 -13.75 -4.83
N SER A 358 -12.60 -14.56 -3.93
CA SER A 358 -12.70 -14.33 -2.48
C SER A 358 -12.04 -13.00 -2.08
N THR A 359 -10.91 -12.66 -2.67
CA THR A 359 -10.20 -11.39 -2.46
C THR A 359 -11.06 -10.19 -2.92
N PHE A 360 -11.68 -10.29 -4.10
CA PHE A 360 -12.57 -9.23 -4.59
C PHE A 360 -13.76 -9.00 -3.67
N LEU A 361 -14.43 -10.06 -3.24
CA LEU A 361 -15.57 -9.95 -2.35
C LEU A 361 -15.16 -9.46 -0.96
N SER A 362 -14.02 -9.94 -0.44
CA SER A 362 -13.49 -9.48 0.85
C SER A 362 -13.20 -7.99 0.85
N LEU A 363 -12.66 -7.43 -0.26
CA LEU A 363 -12.43 -5.99 -0.39
C LEU A 363 -13.75 -5.19 -0.43
N ILE A 364 -14.78 -5.71 -1.13
CA ILE A 364 -16.11 -5.09 -1.14
C ILE A 364 -16.67 -5.02 0.29
N LEU A 365 -16.63 -6.15 1.00
CA LEU A 365 -17.14 -6.23 2.37
C LEU A 365 -16.30 -5.37 3.33
N ALA A 366 -14.97 -5.31 3.17
CA ALA A 366 -14.09 -4.45 3.95
C ALA A 366 -14.48 -2.97 3.82
N ASN A 367 -14.78 -2.51 2.61
CA ASN A 367 -15.25 -1.14 2.39
C ASN A 367 -16.63 -0.87 3.03
N LEU A 368 -17.52 -1.84 3.03
CA LEU A 368 -18.83 -1.71 3.73
C LEU A 368 -18.64 -1.70 5.25
N LEU A 369 -17.69 -2.45 5.78
CA LEU A 369 -17.36 -2.49 7.20
C LEU A 369 -16.75 -1.17 7.72
N ILE A 370 -16.33 -0.26 6.87
CA ILE A 370 -15.93 1.10 7.27
C ILE A 370 -17.04 1.78 8.07
N ILE A 371 -18.32 1.61 7.69
CA ILE A 371 -19.43 2.28 8.39
C ILE A 371 -19.56 1.84 9.85
N PRO A 372 -19.76 0.56 10.18
CA PRO A 372 -19.89 0.14 11.57
C PRO A 372 -18.61 0.35 12.38
N THR A 373 -17.42 0.11 11.80
CA THR A 373 -16.18 0.32 12.52
C THR A 373 -15.90 1.80 12.80
N ALA A 374 -16.27 2.70 11.87
CA ALA A 374 -16.24 4.15 12.08
C ALA A 374 -17.08 4.58 13.28
N ILE A 375 -18.35 4.11 13.35
CA ILE A 375 -19.27 4.45 14.43
C ILE A 375 -18.72 4.00 15.79
N ILE A 376 -18.16 2.80 15.87
CA ILE A 376 -17.57 2.24 17.10
C ILE A 376 -16.32 3.04 17.48
N THR A 377 -15.41 3.26 16.54
CA THR A 377 -14.13 3.94 16.78
C THR A 377 -14.33 5.39 17.19
N VAL A 378 -15.23 6.13 16.52
CA VAL A 378 -15.49 7.54 16.86
C VAL A 378 -16.08 7.66 18.26
N ARG A 379 -17.00 6.77 18.68
CA ARG A 379 -17.52 6.74 20.05
C ARG A 379 -16.44 6.52 21.11
N GLY A 380 -15.43 5.70 20.77
CA GLY A 380 -14.32 5.36 21.66
C GLY A 380 -13.08 6.27 21.51
N PHE A 381 -13.06 7.18 20.54
CA PHE A 381 -11.87 7.90 20.11
C PHE A 381 -11.17 8.68 21.24
N GLY A 382 -11.94 9.36 22.09
CA GLY A 382 -11.39 10.07 23.25
C GLY A 382 -10.69 9.16 24.27
N LYS A 383 -11.07 7.86 24.36
CA LYS A 383 -10.36 6.87 25.19
C LYS A 383 -9.16 6.30 24.43
N LEU A 384 -9.30 6.12 23.13
CA LEU A 384 -8.24 5.58 22.27
C LEU A 384 -6.98 6.46 22.27
N ILE A 385 -7.17 7.78 22.17
CA ILE A 385 -6.04 8.73 22.20
C ILE A 385 -5.32 8.77 23.55
N LYS A 386 -6.06 8.54 24.64
CA LYS A 386 -5.49 8.50 26.00
C LYS A 386 -4.79 7.18 26.31
N PHE A 387 -4.81 6.22 25.37
CA PHE A 387 -4.15 4.93 25.59
C PHE A 387 -2.62 5.13 25.65
N PRO A 388 -1.95 4.62 26.70
CA PRO A 388 -0.52 4.85 26.88
C PRO A 388 0.30 4.32 25.69
N THR A 389 0.99 5.22 25.01
CA THR A 389 1.82 4.90 23.84
C THR A 389 2.86 3.82 24.17
N ALA A 390 3.39 3.82 25.39
CA ALA A 390 4.36 2.81 25.83
C ALA A 390 3.80 1.38 25.78
N ILE A 391 2.54 1.17 26.21
CA ILE A 391 1.89 -0.15 26.16
C ILE A 391 1.68 -0.58 24.69
N LEU A 392 1.21 0.35 23.86
CA LEU A 392 0.99 0.10 22.44
C LEU A 392 2.29 -0.31 21.74
N LEU A 393 3.37 0.45 21.97
CA LEU A 393 4.69 0.15 21.41
C LEU A 393 5.22 -1.20 21.90
N SER A 394 5.01 -1.55 23.17
CA SER A 394 5.41 -2.86 23.72
C SER A 394 4.68 -4.02 23.03
N ILE A 395 3.37 -3.89 22.80
CA ILE A 395 2.58 -4.90 22.07
C ILE A 395 3.10 -5.03 20.63
N ILE A 396 3.36 -3.91 19.94
CA ILE A 396 3.90 -3.92 18.59
C ILE A 396 5.23 -4.67 18.53
N VAL A 397 6.15 -4.40 19.46
CA VAL A 397 7.45 -5.10 19.52
C VAL A 397 7.27 -6.60 19.68
N ILE A 398 6.48 -7.02 20.67
CA ILE A 398 6.29 -8.44 20.95
C ILE A 398 5.67 -9.16 19.74
N CYS A 399 4.59 -8.60 19.17
CA CYS A 399 3.96 -9.17 17.99
C CYS A 399 4.92 -9.21 16.78
N SER A 400 5.70 -8.15 16.59
CA SER A 400 6.66 -8.05 15.49
C SER A 400 7.79 -9.07 15.61
N LEU A 401 8.41 -9.21 16.78
CA LEU A 401 9.49 -10.17 16.98
C LEU A 401 9.00 -11.62 16.92
N LEU A 402 7.82 -11.91 17.47
CA LEU A 402 7.18 -13.21 17.32
C LEU A 402 6.89 -13.52 15.85
N GLY A 403 6.40 -12.51 15.09
CA GLY A 403 6.12 -12.64 13.67
C GLY A 403 7.33 -12.95 12.81
N VAL A 404 8.48 -12.46 13.18
CA VAL A 404 9.74 -12.78 12.49
C VAL A 404 10.24 -14.19 12.87
N TYR A 405 10.10 -14.56 14.14
CA TYR A 405 10.60 -15.85 14.64
C TYR A 405 9.80 -17.05 14.16
N LEU A 406 8.46 -16.94 14.16
CA LEU A 406 7.55 -18.07 13.95
C LEU A 406 7.70 -18.80 12.62
N PRO A 407 7.85 -18.12 11.44
CA PRO A 407 7.87 -18.82 10.16
C PRO A 407 9.00 -19.83 10.00
N ARG A 408 10.18 -19.48 10.49
CA ARG A 408 11.40 -20.32 10.33
C ARG A 408 11.98 -20.81 11.66
N SER A 409 11.39 -20.39 12.79
CA SER A 409 11.88 -20.69 14.16
C SER A 409 13.38 -20.38 14.33
N ASN A 410 13.87 -19.30 13.71
CA ASN A 410 15.26 -18.95 13.64
C ASN A 410 15.55 -17.59 14.29
N MET A 411 16.42 -17.59 15.31
CA MET A 411 16.85 -16.35 15.98
C MET A 411 17.68 -15.42 15.09
N PHE A 412 18.31 -15.96 14.05
CA PHE A 412 19.04 -15.13 13.06
C PHE A 412 18.09 -14.12 12.39
N ASP A 413 16.88 -14.54 12.03
CA ASP A 413 15.86 -13.66 11.43
C ASP A 413 15.46 -12.52 12.37
N VAL A 414 15.37 -12.79 13.69
CA VAL A 414 15.11 -11.77 14.72
C VAL A 414 16.25 -10.74 14.78
N TRP A 415 17.50 -11.19 14.78
CA TRP A 415 18.65 -10.29 14.77
C TRP A 415 18.71 -9.46 13.48
N MET A 416 18.39 -10.07 12.34
CA MET A 416 18.31 -9.37 11.07
C MET A 416 17.21 -8.30 11.09
N ALA A 417 16.04 -8.60 11.63
CA ALA A 417 14.97 -7.61 11.77
C ALA A 417 15.37 -6.42 12.64
N LEU A 418 16.04 -6.67 13.77
CA LEU A 418 16.55 -5.61 14.64
C LEU A 418 17.61 -4.76 13.93
N LEU A 419 18.55 -5.38 13.24
CA LEU A 419 19.58 -4.69 12.47
C LEU A 419 18.97 -3.80 11.38
N ILE A 420 18.04 -4.36 10.60
CA ILE A 420 17.35 -3.63 9.53
C ILE A 420 16.50 -2.51 10.12
N GLY A 421 15.86 -2.74 11.28
CA GLY A 421 15.10 -1.72 11.99
C GLY A 421 15.95 -0.52 12.41
N VAL A 422 17.15 -0.78 12.93
CA VAL A 422 18.11 0.29 13.28
C VAL A 422 18.57 1.01 12.01
N ILE A 423 18.91 0.29 10.95
CA ILE A 423 19.34 0.90 9.68
C ILE A 423 18.21 1.77 9.11
N ALA A 424 16.96 1.27 9.05
CA ALA A 424 15.82 2.02 8.54
C ALA A 424 15.51 3.27 9.40
N PHE A 425 15.65 3.16 10.73
CA PHE A 425 15.55 4.29 11.64
C PHE A 425 16.61 5.36 11.33
N LEU A 426 17.88 4.99 11.17
CA LEU A 426 18.96 5.93 10.82
C LEU A 426 18.75 6.55 9.43
N MET A 427 18.26 5.77 8.46
CA MET A 427 17.95 6.26 7.12
C MET A 427 16.82 7.31 7.14
N ARG A 428 15.86 7.18 8.05
CA ARG A 428 14.77 8.17 8.21
C ARG A 428 15.32 9.54 8.61
N PHE A 429 16.37 9.61 9.45
CA PHE A 429 17.03 10.89 9.78
C PHE A 429 17.79 11.51 8.61
N ALA A 430 18.20 10.69 7.67
CA ALA A 430 18.86 11.14 6.46
C ALA A 430 17.89 11.33 5.29
N ASP A 431 16.56 11.37 5.56
CA ASP A 431 15.47 11.52 4.56
C ASP A 431 15.55 10.50 3.41
N PHE A 432 15.90 9.25 3.70
CA PHE A 432 15.83 8.17 2.73
C PHE A 432 14.45 7.51 2.75
N PRO A 433 13.76 7.39 1.61
CA PRO A 433 12.46 6.74 1.53
C PRO A 433 12.62 5.22 1.63
N VAL A 434 11.96 4.60 2.60
CA VAL A 434 12.06 3.15 2.84
C VAL A 434 11.19 2.30 1.90
N ALA A 435 10.16 2.90 1.30
CA ALA A 435 9.25 2.20 0.39
C ALA A 435 9.94 1.65 -0.87
N PRO A 436 10.80 2.41 -1.59
CA PRO A 436 11.54 1.88 -2.73
C PRO A 436 12.45 0.70 -2.37
N PHE A 437 13.04 0.70 -1.18
CA PHE A 437 13.85 -0.40 -0.69
C PHE A 437 13.06 -1.71 -0.59
N LEU A 438 11.90 -1.67 0.06
CA LEU A 438 11.06 -2.86 0.19
C LEU A 438 10.61 -3.37 -1.18
N ILE A 439 10.16 -2.48 -2.05
CA ILE A 439 9.66 -2.88 -3.36
C ILE A 439 10.79 -3.45 -4.23
N GLY A 440 11.97 -2.83 -4.18
CA GLY A 440 13.17 -3.38 -4.82
C GLY A 440 13.47 -4.79 -4.32
N TYR A 441 13.43 -5.00 -3.01
CA TYR A 441 13.63 -6.31 -2.40
C TYR A 441 12.61 -7.35 -2.90
N VAL A 442 11.32 -7.03 -2.85
CA VAL A 442 10.21 -7.93 -3.28
C VAL A 442 10.29 -8.27 -4.77
N LEU A 443 10.61 -7.27 -5.60
CA LEU A 443 10.67 -7.46 -7.05
C LEU A 443 11.97 -8.13 -7.53
N SER A 444 13.01 -8.18 -6.70
CA SER A 444 14.32 -8.72 -7.08
C SER A 444 14.24 -10.16 -7.55
N ALA A 445 13.59 -11.03 -6.79
CA ALA A 445 13.48 -12.45 -7.13
C ALA A 445 12.78 -12.66 -8.48
N GLN A 446 11.71 -11.89 -8.75
CA GLN A 446 11.00 -11.95 -10.03
C GLN A 446 11.87 -11.38 -11.17
N LEU A 447 12.53 -10.24 -10.94
CA LEU A 447 13.40 -9.61 -11.93
C LEU A 447 14.54 -10.55 -12.31
N GLU A 448 15.21 -11.13 -11.34
CA GLU A 448 16.32 -12.05 -11.56
C GLU A 448 15.89 -13.29 -12.35
N TYR A 449 14.81 -13.94 -11.93
CA TYR A 449 14.26 -15.11 -12.61
C TYR A 449 13.88 -14.79 -14.07
N ARG A 450 13.22 -13.64 -14.30
CA ARG A 450 12.79 -13.24 -15.66
C ARG A 450 13.96 -12.81 -16.53
N LEU A 451 14.95 -12.12 -15.96
CA LEU A 451 16.20 -11.80 -16.68
C LEU A 451 16.95 -13.06 -17.11
N GLY A 452 17.07 -14.04 -16.21
CA GLY A 452 17.68 -15.30 -16.57
C GLY A 452 16.92 -16.07 -17.66
N GLN A 453 15.58 -16.09 -17.56
CA GLN A 453 14.76 -16.64 -18.66
C GLN A 453 15.01 -15.88 -19.97
N ALA A 454 15.07 -14.55 -19.93
CA ALA A 454 15.33 -13.73 -21.11
C ALA A 454 16.69 -14.04 -21.74
N VAL A 455 17.73 -14.27 -20.92
CA VAL A 455 19.06 -14.69 -21.39
C VAL A 455 19.00 -16.07 -22.06
N ILE A 456 18.28 -17.02 -21.47
CA ILE A 456 18.09 -18.36 -22.05
C ILE A 456 17.32 -18.28 -23.38
N TYR A 457 16.22 -17.51 -23.43
CA TYR A 457 15.43 -17.32 -24.65
C TYR A 457 16.21 -16.60 -25.76
N LYS A 458 17.09 -15.67 -25.39
CA LYS A 458 17.94 -14.96 -26.34
C LYS A 458 18.85 -15.93 -27.10
N GLY A 459 19.40 -16.99 -26.44
CA GLY A 459 20.36 -17.90 -27.02
C GLY A 459 21.54 -17.13 -27.65
N ASP A 460 21.87 -17.46 -28.90
CA ASP A 460 22.98 -16.84 -29.66
C ASP A 460 22.58 -15.54 -30.38
N MET A 461 21.31 -15.09 -30.29
CA MET A 461 20.88 -13.83 -30.91
C MET A 461 21.60 -12.62 -30.32
N PRO A 462 21.98 -11.60 -31.11
CA PRO A 462 22.45 -10.33 -30.60
C PRO A 462 21.41 -9.67 -29.69
N LEU A 463 21.84 -9.03 -28.61
CA LEU A 463 20.93 -8.35 -27.67
C LEU A 463 20.05 -7.29 -28.36
N THR A 464 20.59 -6.58 -29.33
CA THR A 464 19.87 -5.58 -30.12
C THR A 464 18.72 -6.20 -30.90
N GLU A 465 18.97 -7.31 -31.59
CA GLU A 465 17.94 -8.01 -32.35
C GLU A 465 16.85 -8.59 -31.44
N TYR A 466 17.23 -9.17 -30.31
CA TYR A 466 16.30 -9.67 -29.30
C TYR A 466 15.40 -8.58 -28.72
N LEU A 467 15.96 -7.38 -28.41
CA LEU A 467 15.19 -6.23 -27.95
C LEU A 467 14.23 -5.69 -29.03
N PHE A 468 14.66 -5.61 -30.28
CA PHE A 468 13.78 -5.17 -31.39
C PHE A 468 12.65 -6.15 -31.68
N ASN A 469 12.84 -7.44 -31.41
CA ASN A 469 11.80 -8.45 -31.52
C ASN A 469 10.80 -8.42 -30.36
N ALA A 470 11.06 -7.65 -29.30
CA ALA A 470 10.19 -7.44 -28.13
C ALA A 470 9.78 -5.95 -28.01
N PRO A 471 8.95 -5.41 -28.92
CA PRO A 471 8.63 -3.99 -28.97
C PRO A 471 7.96 -3.46 -27.70
N VAL A 472 7.14 -4.27 -27.03
CA VAL A 472 6.50 -3.88 -25.76
C VAL A 472 7.55 -3.70 -24.68
N ALA A 473 8.52 -4.61 -24.55
CA ALA A 473 9.63 -4.49 -23.61
C ALA A 473 10.45 -3.23 -23.89
N LEU A 474 10.76 -2.95 -25.15
CA LEU A 474 11.51 -1.77 -25.56
C LEU A 474 10.80 -0.48 -25.14
N ILE A 475 9.49 -0.39 -25.37
CA ILE A 475 8.69 0.77 -24.94
C ILE A 475 8.73 0.91 -23.42
N LEU A 476 8.55 -0.18 -22.67
CA LEU A 476 8.57 -0.16 -21.20
C LEU A 476 9.94 0.29 -20.65
N PHE A 477 11.04 -0.21 -21.20
CA PHE A 477 12.38 0.24 -20.83
C PHE A 477 12.62 1.72 -21.18
N ALA A 478 12.16 2.17 -22.37
CA ALA A 478 12.29 3.56 -22.77
C ALA A 478 11.51 4.50 -21.86
N VAL A 479 10.26 4.13 -21.50
CA VAL A 479 9.44 4.91 -20.55
C VAL A 479 10.10 4.93 -19.17
N SER A 480 10.60 3.79 -18.69
CA SER A 480 11.33 3.69 -17.42
C SER A 480 12.55 4.60 -17.38
N ALA A 481 13.35 4.57 -18.44
CA ALA A 481 14.52 5.45 -18.59
C ALA A 481 14.11 6.92 -18.61
N CYS A 482 13.05 7.27 -19.34
CA CYS A 482 12.53 8.64 -19.35
C CYS A 482 12.07 9.11 -17.97
N LEU A 483 11.37 8.27 -17.23
CA LEU A 483 10.92 8.58 -15.85
C LEU A 483 12.09 8.81 -14.91
N LEU A 484 13.15 8.02 -15.01
CA LEU A 484 14.36 8.17 -14.18
C LEU A 484 15.20 9.38 -14.59
N LEU A 485 15.35 9.66 -15.88
CA LEU A 485 16.24 10.70 -16.39
C LEU A 485 15.58 12.08 -16.44
N ALA A 486 14.27 12.17 -16.72
CA ALA A 486 13.59 13.46 -16.86
C ALA A 486 13.75 14.41 -15.66
N PRO A 487 13.63 13.95 -14.42
CA PRO A 487 13.85 14.80 -13.25
C PRO A 487 15.32 15.21 -13.07
N MET A 488 16.26 14.33 -13.40
CA MET A 488 17.69 14.64 -13.34
C MET A 488 18.10 15.71 -14.35
N LEU A 489 17.38 15.80 -15.47
CA LEU A 489 17.63 16.77 -16.53
C LEU A 489 16.91 18.11 -16.31
N ARG A 490 15.88 18.18 -15.46
CA ARG A 490 15.14 19.42 -15.15
C ARG A 490 16.04 20.59 -14.71
N PRO A 491 17.02 20.44 -13.78
CA PRO A 491 17.88 21.55 -13.39
C PRO A 491 18.76 22.05 -14.54
N LEU A 492 19.19 21.18 -15.44
CA LEU A 492 19.97 21.56 -16.63
C LEU A 492 19.15 22.35 -17.65
N TRP A 493 17.84 22.09 -17.73
CA TRP A 493 16.92 22.84 -18.59
C TRP A 493 16.50 24.16 -17.97
N ALA A 494 16.36 24.25 -16.66
CA ALA A 494 16.05 25.50 -15.96
C ALA A 494 17.21 26.49 -16.01
N SER A 495 18.47 26.00 -16.01
CA SER A 495 19.67 26.85 -16.13
C SER A 495 19.88 27.43 -17.54
N ARG A 496 19.29 26.83 -18.59
CA ARG A 496 19.37 27.32 -19.98
C ARG A 496 18.27 28.36 -20.32
N ARG A 497 17.31 28.60 -19.42
CA ARG A 497 16.25 29.59 -19.60
C ARG A 497 16.45 30.87 -18.78
N LYS A 498 17.56 30.99 -18.08
CA LYS A 498 18.11 32.22 -17.50
C LYS A 498 19.28 32.70 -18.35
#